data_2a2b6cf91745e56c1c38cbe5c07afcc6
#
_entry.id   2a2b6cf91745e56c1c38cbe5c07afcc6
#
_cell.length_a   1.000
_cell.length_b   1.000
_cell.length_c   1.000
_cell.angle_alpha   90.00
_cell.angle_beta   90.00
_cell.angle_gamma   90.00
#
_symmetry.space_group_name_H-M   'P 1'
#
loop_
_entity.id
_entity.type
_entity.pdbx_description
1 polymer ?
#
loop_
_entity_poly.entity_id
_entity_poly.type
_entity_poly.pdbx_seq_one_letter_code
_entity_poly.pdbx_strand_id
1 'polypeptide(L)'
;MTQTDAPFSQIGIVGLGLIGGSVALAARRAWPGTTIVGFDRHAATAEGALRRTVSRTVDHLSDLDGSDCVLFAVPVAAMIELLPSLSRFSHPCVVTDVGSTKRHVMDVAAAAFMIATDTICGR
;
A
#
# COMPACT_ATOMS: atom_id res chain seq x y z
N MET A 1 5.85 -20.44 20.88
CA MET A 1 5.30 -20.10 19.57
C MET A 1 6.28 -19.20 18.86
N THR A 2 6.92 -19.75 17.81
CA THR A 2 7.85 -18.96 17.02
C THR A 2 7.09 -17.94 16.19
N GLN A 3 7.33 -16.67 16.45
CA GLN A 3 6.85 -15.61 15.61
C GLN A 3 7.58 -15.71 14.25
N THR A 4 6.83 -15.73 13.17
CA THR A 4 7.42 -15.59 11.84
C THR A 4 7.98 -14.19 11.73
N ASP A 5 9.23 -14.06 11.34
CA ASP A 5 9.85 -12.76 11.12
C ASP A 5 9.07 -11.99 10.06
N ALA A 6 8.72 -10.76 10.39
CA ALA A 6 7.99 -9.91 9.47
C ALA A 6 8.86 -9.56 8.25
N PRO A 7 8.37 -9.76 7.01
CA PRO A 7 9.15 -9.43 5.83
C PRO A 7 9.33 -7.92 5.63
N PHE A 8 8.49 -7.11 6.28
CA PHE A 8 8.51 -5.66 6.14
C PHE A 8 8.43 -4.99 7.51
N SER A 9 9.15 -3.90 7.68
CA SER A 9 9.07 -3.06 8.88
C SER A 9 7.85 -2.17 8.84
N GLN A 10 7.51 -1.64 7.67
CA GLN A 10 6.35 -0.79 7.47
C GLN A 10 5.65 -1.15 6.16
N ILE A 11 4.34 -1.30 6.24
CA ILE A 11 3.47 -1.53 5.09
C ILE A 11 2.54 -0.34 4.93
N GLY A 12 2.53 0.26 3.74
CA GLY A 12 1.56 1.28 3.36
C GLY A 12 0.37 0.66 2.66
N ILE A 13 -0.83 1.07 3.02
CA ILE A 13 -2.06 0.61 2.37
C ILE A 13 -2.80 1.81 1.80
N VAL A 14 -2.99 1.78 0.49
CA VAL A 14 -3.75 2.80 -0.24
C VAL A 14 -5.15 2.27 -0.48
N GLY A 15 -6.13 2.91 0.13
CA GLY A 15 -7.53 2.46 0.12
C GLY A 15 -7.84 1.62 1.35
N LEU A 16 -8.62 2.20 2.25
CA LEU A 16 -8.94 1.62 3.57
C LEU A 16 -10.40 1.16 3.66
N GLY A 17 -10.99 0.82 2.53
CA GLY A 17 -12.30 0.19 2.49
C GLY A 17 -12.25 -1.25 2.98
N LEU A 18 -13.21 -2.06 2.57
CA LEU A 18 -13.34 -3.44 3.05
C LEU A 18 -12.09 -4.29 2.81
N ILE A 19 -11.55 -4.25 1.59
CA ILE A 19 -10.41 -5.09 1.22
C ILE A 19 -9.13 -4.59 1.89
N GLY A 20 -8.82 -3.30 1.76
CA GLY A 20 -7.63 -2.70 2.36
C GLY A 20 -7.63 -2.81 3.87
N GLY A 21 -8.77 -2.58 4.50
CA GLY A 21 -8.93 -2.75 5.95
C GLY A 21 -8.74 -4.20 6.38
N SER A 22 -9.24 -5.15 5.61
CA SER A 22 -9.07 -6.58 5.90
C SER A 22 -7.62 -7.03 5.80
N VAL A 23 -6.91 -6.55 4.78
CA VAL A 23 -5.48 -6.84 4.62
C VAL A 23 -4.67 -6.22 5.76
N ALA A 24 -4.98 -4.98 6.13
CA ALA A 24 -4.32 -4.30 7.24
C ALA A 24 -4.47 -5.10 8.55
N LEU A 25 -5.68 -5.54 8.84
CA LEU A 25 -5.97 -6.32 10.04
C LEU A 25 -5.24 -7.66 10.02
N ALA A 26 -5.23 -8.36 8.89
CA ALA A 26 -4.51 -9.62 8.74
C ALA A 26 -3.00 -9.44 8.94
N ALA A 27 -2.43 -8.39 8.36
CA ALA A 27 -1.01 -8.09 8.52
C ALA A 27 -0.64 -7.77 9.97
N ARG A 28 -1.49 -7.02 10.68
CA ARG A 28 -1.27 -6.73 12.10
C ARG A 28 -1.32 -7.97 12.97
N ARG A 29 -2.19 -8.91 12.63
CA ARG A 29 -2.29 -10.18 13.35
C ARG A 29 -1.12 -11.11 13.06
N ALA A 30 -0.70 -11.16 11.81
CA ALA A 30 0.43 -12.00 11.39
C ALA A 30 1.78 -11.45 11.88
N TRP A 31 1.93 -10.12 11.84
CA TRP A 31 3.19 -9.44 12.15
C TRP A 31 2.94 -8.27 13.12
N PRO A 32 2.75 -8.53 14.41
CA PRO A 32 2.44 -7.47 15.38
C PRO A 32 3.48 -6.36 15.47
N GLY A 33 4.73 -6.64 15.11
CA GLY A 33 5.81 -5.64 15.10
C GLY A 33 5.87 -4.76 13.86
N THR A 34 5.08 -5.08 12.82
CA THR A 34 5.05 -4.29 11.59
C THR A 34 4.13 -3.08 11.75
N THR A 35 4.61 -1.92 11.36
CA THR A 35 3.78 -0.71 11.32
C THR A 35 2.92 -0.72 10.06
N ILE A 36 1.62 -0.57 10.23
CA ILE A 36 0.68 -0.47 9.11
C ILE A 36 0.20 0.98 9.00
N VAL A 37 0.53 1.61 7.89
CA VAL A 37 0.17 3.00 7.62
C VAL A 37 -0.84 3.05 6.49
N GLY A 38 -1.95 3.72 6.72
CA GLY A 38 -3.03 3.79 5.74
C GLY A 38 -3.21 5.17 5.14
N PHE A 39 -3.61 5.19 3.88
CA PHE A 39 -4.06 6.38 3.18
C PHE A 39 -5.40 6.11 2.52
N ASP A 40 -6.34 7.03 2.69
CA ASP A 40 -7.62 7.02 1.99
C ASP A 40 -8.04 8.46 1.68
N ARG A 41 -8.61 8.68 0.50
CA ARG A 41 -9.11 9.99 0.08
C ARG A 41 -10.32 10.45 0.92
N HIS A 42 -11.05 9.48 1.49
CA HIS A 42 -12.24 9.75 2.29
C HIS A 42 -11.85 9.76 3.77
N ALA A 43 -11.91 10.93 4.39
CA ALA A 43 -11.52 11.11 5.78
C ALA A 43 -12.28 10.18 6.73
N ALA A 44 -13.58 9.97 6.50
CA ALA A 44 -14.38 9.08 7.34
C ALA A 44 -13.91 7.63 7.27
N THR A 45 -13.53 7.16 6.08
CA THR A 45 -12.97 5.82 5.88
C THR A 45 -11.63 5.67 6.59
N ALA A 46 -10.75 6.65 6.46
CA ALA A 46 -9.45 6.67 7.13
C ALA A 46 -9.62 6.64 8.66
N GLU A 47 -10.55 7.42 9.18
CA GLU A 47 -10.84 7.47 10.61
C GLU A 47 -11.35 6.14 11.16
N GLY A 48 -12.25 5.48 10.43
CA GLY A 48 -12.73 4.15 10.77
C GLY A 48 -11.62 3.11 10.78
N ALA A 49 -10.73 3.15 9.80
CA ALA A 49 -9.59 2.25 9.71
C ALA A 49 -8.58 2.49 10.85
N LEU A 50 -8.34 3.74 11.22
CA LEU A 50 -7.45 4.09 12.32
C LEU A 50 -7.91 3.45 13.63
N ARG A 51 -9.21 3.34 13.85
CA ARG A 51 -9.76 2.72 15.04
C ARG A 51 -9.67 1.20 15.04
N ARG A 52 -9.62 0.56 13.88
CA ARG A 52 -9.87 -0.88 13.74
C ARG A 52 -8.70 -1.66 13.14
N THR A 53 -8.02 -1.11 12.16
CA THR A 53 -7.17 -1.91 11.28
C THR A 53 -5.75 -1.41 11.13
N VAL A 54 -5.51 -0.11 11.03
CA VAL A 54 -4.17 0.43 10.79
C VAL A 54 -3.57 1.05 12.04
N SER A 55 -2.24 1.12 12.07
CA SER A 55 -1.50 1.73 13.19
C SER A 55 -1.63 3.26 13.19
N ARG A 56 -1.59 3.85 12.00
CA ARG A 56 -1.79 5.29 11.77
C ARG A 56 -2.24 5.54 10.34
N THR A 57 -2.77 6.74 10.11
CA THR A 57 -3.16 7.21 8.78
C THR A 57 -2.35 8.44 8.42
N VAL A 58 -2.26 8.71 7.12
CA VAL A 58 -1.59 9.88 6.58
C VAL A 58 -2.54 10.65 5.66
N ASP A 59 -2.29 11.94 5.50
CA ASP A 59 -3.16 12.82 4.71
C ASP A 59 -2.78 12.85 3.23
N HIS A 60 -1.53 12.51 2.92
CA HIS A 60 -0.99 12.53 1.57
C HIS A 60 -0.33 11.22 1.22
N LEU A 61 -0.48 10.79 -0.02
CA LEU A 61 0.16 9.57 -0.52
C LEU A 61 1.68 9.61 -0.35
N SER A 62 2.29 10.77 -0.53
CA SER A 62 3.73 10.96 -0.35
C SER A 62 4.22 10.64 1.06
N ASP A 63 3.36 10.72 2.06
CA ASP A 63 3.70 10.39 3.43
C ASP A 63 3.84 8.89 3.69
N LEU A 64 3.54 8.06 2.69
CA LEU A 64 3.83 6.63 2.72
C LEU A 64 5.28 6.32 2.33
N ASP A 65 6.07 7.31 1.92
CA ASP A 65 7.50 7.13 1.69
C ASP A 65 8.18 6.67 2.99
N GLY A 66 9.01 5.65 2.88
CA GLY A 66 9.53 4.94 4.04
C GLY A 66 8.88 3.58 4.26
N SER A 67 7.79 3.29 3.57
CA SER A 67 7.19 1.95 3.57
C SER A 67 8.03 0.99 2.72
N ASP A 68 8.22 -0.21 3.21
CA ASP A 68 8.92 -1.28 2.48
C ASP A 68 8.02 -1.94 1.44
N CYS A 69 6.72 -1.92 1.69
CA CYS A 69 5.70 -2.45 0.80
C CYS A 69 4.51 -1.50 0.77
N VAL A 70 3.98 -1.23 -0.41
CA VAL A 70 2.75 -0.44 -0.58
C VAL A 70 1.72 -1.29 -1.32
N LEU A 71 0.59 -1.50 -0.70
CA LEU A 71 -0.54 -2.24 -1.27
C LEU A 71 -1.62 -1.26 -1.73
N PHE A 72 -2.01 -1.38 -2.99
CA PHE A 72 -3.14 -0.64 -3.53
C PHE A 72 -4.42 -1.49 -3.46
N ALA A 73 -5.39 -1.01 -2.70
CA ALA A 73 -6.70 -1.62 -2.56
C ALA A 73 -7.79 -0.62 -2.96
N VAL A 74 -7.61 -0.02 -4.13
CA VAL A 74 -8.50 0.97 -4.73
C VAL A 74 -8.95 0.51 -6.10
N PRO A 75 -10.02 1.09 -6.67
CA PRO A 75 -10.40 0.81 -8.06
C PRO A 75 -9.23 1.10 -9.01
N VAL A 76 -9.18 0.35 -10.12
CA VAL A 76 -8.09 0.44 -11.11
C VAL A 76 -7.89 1.89 -11.60
N ALA A 77 -8.96 2.63 -11.84
CA ALA A 77 -8.87 4.02 -12.26
C ALA A 77 -8.13 4.90 -11.24
N ALA A 78 -8.41 4.72 -9.95
CA ALA A 78 -7.72 5.43 -8.89
C ALA A 78 -6.26 5.01 -8.77
N MET A 79 -5.98 3.73 -8.93
CA MET A 79 -4.62 3.21 -8.90
C MET A 79 -3.77 3.82 -10.02
N ILE A 80 -4.29 3.87 -11.24
CA ILE A 80 -3.60 4.46 -12.38
C ILE A 80 -3.27 5.93 -12.13
N GLU A 81 -4.18 6.65 -11.49
CA GLU A 81 -3.98 8.06 -11.14
C GLU A 81 -2.92 8.24 -10.05
N LEU A 82 -2.90 7.37 -9.05
CA LEU A 82 -2.04 7.50 -7.87
C LEU A 82 -0.65 6.90 -8.05
N LEU A 83 -0.54 5.84 -8.83
CA LEU A 83 0.70 5.07 -8.98
C LEU A 83 1.92 5.90 -9.38
N PRO A 84 1.82 6.89 -10.31
CA PRO A 84 2.97 7.71 -10.68
C PRO A 84 3.59 8.50 -9.52
N SER A 85 2.82 8.81 -8.50
CA SER A 85 3.33 9.57 -7.33
C SER A 85 4.39 8.79 -6.54
N LEU A 86 4.39 7.46 -6.63
CA LEU A 86 5.38 6.60 -5.97
C LEU A 86 6.78 6.76 -6.57
N SER A 87 6.90 7.25 -7.80
CA SER A 87 8.20 7.49 -8.43
C SER A 87 9.03 8.52 -7.68
N ARG A 88 8.39 9.34 -6.85
CA ARG A 88 9.05 10.37 -6.04
C ARG A 88 9.53 9.84 -4.68
N PHE A 89 9.21 8.60 -4.34
CA PHE A 89 9.65 8.01 -3.09
C PHE A 89 11.16 7.88 -3.08
N SER A 90 11.76 8.28 -1.96
CA SER A 90 13.20 8.16 -1.74
C SER A 90 13.59 6.79 -1.21
N HIS A 91 12.62 6.08 -0.60
CA HIS A 91 12.85 4.76 -0.01
C HIS A 91 12.34 3.67 -0.98
N PRO A 92 13.17 2.67 -1.30
CA PRO A 92 12.73 1.57 -2.15
C PRO A 92 11.58 0.79 -1.52
N CYS A 93 10.56 0.49 -2.31
CA CYS A 93 9.43 -0.30 -1.83
C CYS A 93 8.93 -1.29 -2.88
N VAL A 94 8.37 -2.38 -2.40
CA VAL A 94 7.60 -3.32 -3.22
C VAL A 94 6.20 -2.76 -3.37
N VAL A 95 5.69 -2.70 -4.59
CA VAL A 95 4.33 -2.24 -4.86
C VAL A 95 3.49 -3.42 -5.33
N THR A 96 2.35 -3.62 -4.70
CA THR A 96 1.42 -4.67 -5.06
C THR A 96 -0.02 -4.14 -5.07
N ASP A 97 -0.93 -4.87 -5.67
CA ASP A 97 -2.33 -4.49 -5.73
C ASP A 97 -3.25 -5.70 -5.67
N VAL A 98 -4.52 -5.44 -5.43
CA VAL A 98 -5.58 -6.46 -5.39
C VAL A 98 -6.46 -6.42 -6.65
N GLY A 99 -6.11 -5.60 -7.63
CA GLY A 99 -6.87 -5.46 -8.87
C GLY A 99 -6.80 -6.70 -9.75
N SER A 100 -7.86 -6.94 -10.51
CA SER A 100 -7.95 -8.07 -11.44
C SER A 100 -7.39 -7.77 -12.83
N THR A 101 -7.29 -6.49 -13.21
CA THR A 101 -6.83 -6.05 -14.53
C THR A 101 -5.41 -5.51 -14.43
N LYS A 102 -4.44 -6.27 -14.93
CA LYS A 102 -3.00 -5.97 -14.75
C LYS A 102 -2.36 -5.19 -15.89
N ARG A 103 -2.79 -5.41 -17.13
CA ARG A 103 -2.07 -4.86 -18.30
C ARG A 103 -1.90 -3.35 -18.23
N HIS A 104 -2.98 -2.61 -18.07
CA HIS A 104 -2.93 -1.15 -18.05
C HIS A 104 -2.18 -0.62 -16.82
N VAL A 105 -2.38 -1.24 -15.67
CA VAL A 105 -1.66 -0.93 -14.46
C VAL A 105 -0.17 -1.13 -14.63
N MET A 106 0.25 -2.22 -15.25
CA MET A 106 1.66 -2.50 -15.50
C MET A 106 2.28 -1.52 -16.51
N ASP A 107 1.52 -1.09 -17.51
CA ASP A 107 1.99 -0.08 -18.47
C ASP A 107 2.23 1.27 -17.80
N VAL A 108 1.30 1.71 -16.94
CA VAL A 108 1.45 2.94 -16.17
C VAL A 108 2.62 2.83 -15.19
N ALA A 109 2.74 1.70 -14.51
CA ALA A 109 3.83 1.45 -13.59
C ALA A 109 5.19 1.49 -14.30
N ALA A 110 5.32 0.83 -15.44
CA ALA A 110 6.55 0.81 -16.20
C ALA A 110 6.94 2.24 -16.65
N ALA A 111 5.98 3.06 -17.07
CA ALA A 111 6.23 4.45 -17.45
C ALA A 111 6.67 5.30 -16.26
N ALA A 112 6.09 5.08 -15.08
CA ALA A 112 6.41 5.84 -13.88
C ALA A 112 7.75 5.42 -13.25
N PHE A 113 8.11 4.15 -13.37
CA PHE A 113 9.28 3.55 -12.71
C PHE A 113 10.33 3.06 -13.71
N MET A 114 10.59 3.81 -14.75
CA MET A 114 11.57 3.43 -15.79
C MET A 114 12.96 3.05 -15.27
N ILE A 115 13.24 3.33 -14.01
CA ILE A 115 14.55 3.11 -13.39
C ILE A 115 14.48 2.03 -12.29
N ALA A 116 13.32 1.60 -11.87
CA ALA A 116 13.14 0.67 -10.76
C ALA A 116 12.24 -0.51 -11.13
N THR A 117 12.60 -1.19 -12.20
CA THR A 117 11.82 -2.31 -12.74
C THR A 117 11.66 -3.50 -11.78
N ASP A 118 12.48 -3.57 -10.76
CA ASP A 118 12.47 -4.68 -9.81
C ASP A 118 11.49 -4.47 -8.65
N THR A 119 10.80 -3.34 -8.61
CA THR A 119 10.01 -2.95 -7.43
C THR A 119 8.53 -3.29 -7.57
N ILE A 120 8.08 -3.73 -8.73
CA ILE A 120 6.66 -4.00 -8.96
C ILE A 120 6.43 -5.50 -9.01
N CYS A 121 5.81 -6.03 -7.98
CA CYS A 121 5.34 -7.40 -7.94
C CYS A 121 3.82 -7.40 -8.17
N GLY A 122 3.40 -7.43 -9.43
CA GLY A 122 2.01 -7.62 -9.81
C GLY A 122 1.80 -9.05 -10.25
N ARG A 123 1.15 -9.83 -9.44
CA ARG A 123 0.67 -11.16 -9.83
C ARG A 123 -0.80 -11.29 -9.60
#